data_9d0264335645a44b11d2b15312bf1e1c
#
_entry.id   9d0264335645a44b11d2b15312bf1e1c
#
_cell.length_a   1.000
_cell.length_b   1.000
_cell.length_c   1.000
_cell.angle_alpha   90.00
_cell.angle_beta   90.00
_cell.angle_gamma   90.00
#
_symmetry.space_group_name_H-M   'P 1'
#
loop_
_entity.id
_entity.type
_entity.pdbx_description
1 polymer ?
#
loop_
_entity_poly.entity_id
_entity_poly.type
_entity_poly.pdbx_seq_one_letter_code
_entity_poly.pdbx_strand_id
1 'polypeptide(L)'
;QLKGTVVLASGESYQLQFDSGNDSLSNVLVSPSAIAALVENSQLIQAPGGTILMTAQAASALMGGVVRNTGTIDASGIVEQGGVIRLSASDSIFQSGKLLADAAPGSAANGGEIWAISNLSNPSSLTEVAGTLSAKGGSAGGNGGFIETSASHLVLKPNLQVTTSGSPNAQG
;
A
#
# COMPACT_ATOMS: atom_id res chain seq x y z
N GLN A 1 21.94 -4.96 -1.38
CA GLN A 1 20.63 -4.46 -1.82
C GLN A 1 19.82 -4.10 -0.58
N LEU A 2 19.54 -2.83 -0.37
CA LEU A 2 18.81 -2.38 0.81
C LEU A 2 17.31 -2.39 0.48
N LYS A 3 16.63 -3.49 0.80
CA LYS A 3 15.17 -3.52 0.86
C LYS A 3 14.76 -2.87 2.18
N GLY A 4 14.42 -1.59 2.13
CA GLY A 4 13.99 -0.85 3.32
C GLY A 4 12.51 -1.03 3.61
N THR A 5 12.13 -0.77 4.86
CA THR A 5 10.73 -0.64 5.26
C THR A 5 10.47 0.78 5.73
N VAL A 6 9.43 1.41 5.19
CA VAL A 6 8.95 2.73 5.63
C VAL A 6 7.58 2.54 6.27
N VAL A 7 7.41 3.06 7.48
CA VAL A 7 6.14 2.99 8.21
C VAL A 7 5.69 4.37 8.62
N LEU A 8 4.45 4.71 8.27
CA LEU A 8 3.71 5.85 8.80
C LEU A 8 2.50 5.28 9.56
N ALA A 9 2.47 5.51 10.87
CA ALA A 9 1.43 4.98 11.73
C ALA A 9 0.82 6.06 12.62
N SER A 10 -0.48 6.02 12.83
CA SER A 10 -1.22 6.88 13.75
C SER A 10 -2.18 6.04 14.59
N GLY A 11 -2.10 6.18 15.90
CA GLY A 11 -2.88 5.47 16.91
C GLY A 11 -2.39 5.84 18.31
N GLU A 12 -2.86 5.16 19.34
CA GLU A 12 -2.47 5.42 20.73
C GLU A 12 -1.05 4.91 21.03
N SER A 13 -0.73 3.71 20.56
CA SER A 13 0.59 3.08 20.69
C SER A 13 0.89 2.16 19.53
N TYR A 14 2.13 1.72 19.40
CA TYR A 14 2.52 0.78 18.36
C TYR A 14 3.52 -0.25 18.88
N GLN A 15 3.50 -1.44 18.28
CA GLN A 15 4.48 -2.49 18.45
C GLN A 15 5.12 -2.84 17.11
N LEU A 16 6.44 -2.87 17.07
CA LEU A 16 7.19 -3.33 15.92
C LEU A 16 7.41 -4.84 16.02
N GLN A 17 7.10 -5.56 14.96
CA GLN A 17 7.34 -6.99 14.83
C GLN A 17 8.45 -7.22 13.80
N PHE A 18 9.49 -7.94 14.20
CA PHE A 18 10.62 -8.29 13.34
C PHE A 18 10.61 -9.78 13.04
N ASP A 19 11.04 -10.15 11.86
CA ASP A 19 11.26 -11.54 11.50
C ASP A 19 12.45 -12.13 12.28
N SER A 20 12.27 -13.33 12.81
CA SER A 20 13.27 -14.00 13.65
C SER A 20 14.56 -14.44 12.90
N GLY A 21 14.65 -14.24 11.60
CA GLY A 21 15.76 -14.74 10.78
C GLY A 21 16.65 -13.68 10.14
N ASN A 22 16.21 -12.43 10.02
CA ASN A 22 16.97 -11.40 9.31
C ASN A 22 16.78 -9.97 9.87
N ASP A 23 16.21 -9.83 11.06
CA ASP A 23 15.93 -8.55 11.73
C ASP A 23 15.14 -7.53 10.88
N SER A 24 14.42 -8.01 9.85
CA SER A 24 13.57 -7.17 9.02
C SER A 24 12.24 -6.88 9.73
N LEU A 25 11.77 -5.65 9.65
CA LEU A 25 10.45 -5.26 10.15
C LEU A 25 9.37 -5.96 9.30
N SER A 26 8.66 -6.91 9.90
CA SER A 26 7.63 -7.70 9.23
C SER A 26 6.24 -7.10 9.37
N ASN A 27 5.97 -6.42 10.48
CA ASN A 27 4.66 -5.83 10.74
C ASN A 27 4.74 -4.70 11.79
N VAL A 28 3.70 -3.86 11.80
CA VAL A 28 3.47 -2.86 12.85
C VAL A 28 2.04 -3.02 13.35
N LEU A 29 1.91 -3.38 14.62
CA LEU A 29 0.61 -3.39 15.30
C LEU A 29 0.37 -2.01 15.89
N VAL A 30 -0.77 -1.41 15.59
CA VAL A 30 -1.17 -0.09 16.08
C VAL A 30 -2.39 -0.26 16.97
N SER A 31 -2.30 0.20 18.22
CA SER A 31 -3.45 0.27 19.11
C SER A 31 -4.33 1.44 18.71
N PRO A 32 -5.67 1.26 18.65
CA PRO A 32 -6.57 2.33 18.27
C PRO A 32 -6.52 3.52 19.22
N SER A 33 -6.44 4.73 18.66
CA SER A 33 -6.54 5.98 19.43
C SER A 33 -7.98 6.22 19.89
N ALA A 34 -8.16 6.77 21.10
CA ALA A 34 -9.46 7.23 21.59
C ALA A 34 -9.99 8.46 20.81
N ILE A 35 -9.11 9.16 20.10
CA ILE A 35 -9.43 10.29 19.21
C ILE A 35 -9.15 9.92 17.77
N ALA A 36 -9.48 10.81 16.82
CA ALA A 36 -9.21 10.59 15.40
C ALA A 36 -7.71 10.30 15.14
N ALA A 37 -7.44 9.39 14.21
CA ALA A 37 -6.10 9.07 13.74
C ALA A 37 -5.98 9.43 12.26
N LEU A 38 -4.96 10.18 11.87
CA LEU A 38 -4.70 10.56 10.48
C LEU A 38 -3.25 10.23 10.10
N VAL A 39 -3.10 9.56 8.96
CA VAL A 39 -1.83 9.42 8.26
C VAL A 39 -1.99 9.99 6.85
N GLU A 40 -1.17 10.95 6.49
CA GLU A 40 -1.24 11.63 5.20
C GLU A 40 0.13 11.66 4.50
N ASN A 41 0.11 11.37 3.19
CA ASN A 41 1.22 11.61 2.28
C ASN A 41 0.78 12.51 1.12
N SER A 42 1.49 13.62 0.94
CA SER A 42 1.29 14.57 -0.17
C SER A 42 2.52 14.72 -1.06
N GLN A 43 3.60 14.03 -0.74
CA GLN A 43 4.89 14.10 -1.43
C GLN A 43 5.33 12.71 -1.91
N LEU A 44 6.63 12.46 -1.97
CA LEU A 44 7.22 11.18 -2.35
C LEU A 44 7.65 10.38 -1.12
N ILE A 45 7.15 9.13 -1.01
CA ILE A 45 7.71 8.09 -0.15
C ILE A 45 8.31 7.03 -1.05
N GLN A 46 9.56 6.65 -0.83
CA GLN A 46 10.24 5.69 -1.67
C GLN A 46 10.99 4.62 -0.85
N ALA A 47 10.76 3.34 -1.21
CA ALA A 47 11.45 2.19 -0.65
C ALA A 47 11.64 1.12 -1.74
N PRO A 48 12.64 1.27 -2.63
CA PRO A 48 12.80 0.44 -3.82
C PRO A 48 12.88 -1.05 -3.50
N GLY A 49 11.94 -1.85 -4.04
CA GLY A 49 11.81 -3.29 -3.77
C GLY A 49 11.51 -3.65 -2.31
N GLY A 50 11.24 -2.65 -1.47
CA GLY A 50 10.98 -2.79 -0.03
C GLY A 50 9.50 -2.79 0.31
N THR A 51 9.18 -2.43 1.54
CA THR A 51 7.81 -2.38 2.06
C THR A 51 7.46 -0.98 2.54
N ILE A 52 6.28 -0.49 2.18
CA ILE A 52 5.73 0.78 2.66
C ILE A 52 4.38 0.51 3.31
N LEU A 53 4.25 0.87 4.58
CA LEU A 53 3.05 0.70 5.38
C LEU A 53 2.52 2.07 5.81
N MET A 54 1.26 2.35 5.54
CA MET A 54 0.54 3.49 6.13
C MET A 54 -0.67 2.96 6.88
N THR A 55 -0.77 3.24 8.17
CA THR A 55 -1.86 2.73 9.01
C THR A 55 -2.39 3.79 9.97
N ALA A 56 -3.71 3.96 10.00
CA ALA A 56 -4.40 4.85 10.91
C ALA A 56 -5.52 4.10 11.65
N GLN A 57 -5.41 4.01 12.98
CA GLN A 57 -6.33 3.25 13.82
C GLN A 57 -6.97 4.14 14.88
N ALA A 58 -8.29 4.24 14.87
CA ALA A 58 -9.09 4.90 15.91
C ALA A 58 -10.16 3.95 16.44
N ALA A 59 -10.46 4.04 17.74
CA ALA A 59 -11.43 3.19 18.42
C ALA A 59 -12.89 3.67 18.17
N SER A 60 -13.07 4.94 17.81
CA SER A 60 -14.37 5.55 17.58
C SER A 60 -14.76 5.51 16.10
N ALA A 61 -15.93 4.98 15.80
CA ALA A 61 -16.50 5.06 14.45
C ALA A 61 -16.92 6.49 14.04
N LEU A 62 -17.08 7.40 15.02
CA LEU A 62 -17.41 8.80 14.76
C LEU A 62 -16.19 9.69 14.49
N MET A 63 -15.00 9.21 14.87
CA MET A 63 -13.73 9.93 14.71
C MET A 63 -12.70 8.94 14.16
N GLY A 64 -12.98 8.37 13.01
CA GLY A 64 -12.29 7.22 12.43
C GLY A 64 -10.79 7.41 12.15
N GLY A 65 -10.10 6.31 11.96
CA GLY A 65 -8.74 6.31 11.43
C GLY A 65 -8.75 6.53 9.93
N VAL A 66 -8.06 7.56 9.45
CA VAL A 66 -8.03 7.95 8.03
C VAL A 66 -6.61 7.86 7.48
N VAL A 67 -6.46 7.18 6.36
CA VAL A 67 -5.25 7.21 5.52
C VAL A 67 -5.54 8.01 4.26
N ARG A 68 -4.69 9.01 3.97
CA ARG A 68 -4.80 9.82 2.77
C ARG A 68 -3.50 9.81 1.98
N ASN A 69 -3.57 9.50 0.70
CA ASN A 69 -2.44 9.64 -0.21
C ASN A 69 -2.84 10.46 -1.45
N THR A 70 -2.25 11.63 -1.58
CA THR A 70 -2.34 12.49 -2.76
C THR A 70 -1.00 12.58 -3.50
N GLY A 71 0.08 12.13 -2.88
CA GLY A 71 1.43 12.09 -3.41
C GLY A 71 1.77 10.77 -4.13
N THR A 72 3.04 10.44 -4.15
CA THR A 72 3.54 9.19 -4.73
C THR A 72 4.11 8.29 -3.64
N ILE A 73 3.71 7.03 -3.64
CA ILE A 73 4.30 5.95 -2.85
C ILE A 73 4.92 4.98 -3.84
N ASP A 74 6.24 4.79 -3.77
CA ASP A 74 7.00 4.02 -4.75
C ASP A 74 7.85 2.95 -4.06
N ALA A 75 7.42 1.71 -4.22
CA ALA A 75 8.12 0.50 -3.81
C ALA A 75 8.62 -0.32 -5.02
N SER A 76 8.73 0.31 -6.21
CA SER A 76 9.15 -0.39 -7.42
C SER A 76 10.55 -0.99 -7.29
N GLY A 77 10.77 -2.16 -7.88
CA GLY A 77 12.07 -2.83 -7.88
C GLY A 77 13.09 -2.08 -8.73
N ILE A 78 14.37 -2.13 -8.33
CA ILE A 78 15.49 -1.60 -9.12
C ILE A 78 16.17 -2.71 -9.94
N VAL A 79 16.28 -3.90 -9.36
CA VAL A 79 16.96 -5.07 -9.96
C VAL A 79 16.06 -6.30 -9.97
N GLU A 80 15.15 -6.41 -9.01
CA GLU A 80 14.27 -7.57 -8.77
C GLU A 80 12.80 -7.19 -8.88
N GLN A 81 11.93 -8.01 -8.25
CA GLN A 81 10.50 -7.77 -8.21
C GLN A 81 10.13 -6.47 -7.51
N GLY A 82 8.93 -5.97 -7.76
CA GLY A 82 8.34 -4.87 -7.03
C GLY A 82 8.17 -5.19 -5.54
N GLY A 83 8.13 -4.16 -4.72
CA GLY A 83 7.94 -4.29 -3.28
C GLY A 83 6.46 -4.37 -2.88
N VAL A 84 6.18 -4.05 -1.63
CA VAL A 84 4.84 -4.13 -1.06
C VAL A 84 4.40 -2.76 -0.55
N ILE A 85 3.19 -2.34 -0.92
CA ILE A 85 2.52 -1.14 -0.39
C ILE A 85 1.25 -1.57 0.32
N ARG A 86 1.10 -1.17 1.60
CA ARG A 86 -0.11 -1.44 2.39
C ARG A 86 -0.65 -0.17 3.01
N LEU A 87 -1.88 0.17 2.64
CA LEU A 87 -2.68 1.21 3.27
C LEU A 87 -3.76 0.53 4.10
N SER A 88 -3.85 0.85 5.40
CA SER A 88 -4.84 0.27 6.31
C SER A 88 -5.46 1.35 7.20
N ALA A 89 -6.78 1.39 7.29
CA ALA A 89 -7.49 2.35 8.10
C ALA A 89 -8.64 1.69 8.86
N SER A 90 -8.92 2.14 10.10
CA SER A 90 -10.11 1.68 10.84
C SER A 90 -11.40 2.24 10.28
N ASP A 91 -11.33 3.35 9.51
CA ASP A 91 -12.50 4.01 8.92
C ASP A 91 -12.35 4.23 7.42
N SER A 92 -11.47 5.13 6.98
CA SER A 92 -11.45 5.54 5.57
C SER A 92 -10.06 5.61 4.95
N ILE A 93 -9.97 5.22 3.67
CA ILE A 93 -8.81 5.43 2.81
C ILE A 93 -9.21 6.33 1.65
N PHE A 94 -8.44 7.40 1.43
CA PHE A 94 -8.54 8.28 0.27
C PHE A 94 -7.25 8.21 -0.54
N GLN A 95 -7.29 7.47 -1.63
CA GLN A 95 -6.16 7.31 -2.54
C GLN A 95 -6.44 8.09 -3.83
N SER A 96 -5.65 9.12 -4.12
CA SER A 96 -5.79 9.91 -5.35
C SER A 96 -4.47 10.18 -6.08
N GLY A 97 -3.35 9.88 -5.45
CA GLY A 97 -2.01 9.98 -6.01
C GLY A 97 -1.57 8.72 -6.76
N LYS A 98 -0.32 8.31 -6.55
CA LYS A 98 0.26 7.12 -7.19
C LYS A 98 0.71 6.09 -6.17
N LEU A 99 0.40 4.80 -6.43
CA LEU A 99 0.96 3.64 -5.75
C LEU A 99 1.70 2.81 -6.80
N LEU A 100 3.02 2.69 -6.67
CA LEU A 100 3.88 2.04 -7.65
C LEU A 100 4.64 0.89 -6.97
N ALA A 101 4.39 -0.32 -7.43
CA ALA A 101 5.06 -1.55 -7.00
C ALA A 101 5.52 -2.36 -8.22
N ASP A 102 5.98 -1.66 -9.25
CA ASP A 102 6.43 -2.28 -10.50
C ASP A 102 7.75 -3.06 -10.30
N ALA A 103 7.98 -4.09 -11.08
CA ALA A 103 9.29 -4.73 -11.19
C ALA A 103 10.30 -3.78 -11.86
N ALA A 104 11.58 -4.09 -11.73
CA ALA A 104 12.62 -3.36 -12.42
C ALA A 104 12.41 -3.40 -13.95
N PRO A 105 12.49 -2.26 -14.63
CA PRO A 105 12.39 -2.22 -16.09
C PRO A 105 13.44 -3.14 -16.76
N GLY A 106 13.01 -3.90 -17.78
CA GLY A 106 13.91 -4.82 -18.50
C GLY A 106 14.26 -6.12 -17.75
N SER A 107 13.77 -6.34 -16.55
CA SER A 107 13.97 -7.59 -15.80
C SER A 107 12.95 -8.67 -16.19
N ALA A 108 13.19 -9.91 -15.75
CA ALA A 108 12.22 -11.00 -15.74
C ALA A 108 11.48 -11.13 -14.39
N ALA A 109 11.59 -10.13 -13.54
CA ALA A 109 11.00 -10.14 -12.20
C ALA A 109 9.50 -9.83 -12.23
N ASN A 110 8.76 -10.35 -11.26
CA ASN A 110 7.34 -10.10 -11.12
C ASN A 110 7.06 -8.70 -10.52
N GLY A 111 5.89 -8.14 -10.83
CA GLY A 111 5.35 -6.99 -10.12
C GLY A 111 5.16 -7.29 -8.63
N GLY A 112 5.05 -6.22 -7.82
CA GLY A 112 4.85 -6.30 -6.38
C GLY A 112 3.38 -6.36 -5.97
N GLU A 113 3.10 -5.92 -4.76
CA GLU A 113 1.76 -5.97 -4.17
C GLU A 113 1.29 -4.59 -3.69
N ILE A 114 0.03 -4.28 -3.94
CA ILE A 114 -0.65 -3.08 -3.43
C ILE A 114 -1.93 -3.52 -2.71
N TRP A 115 -2.06 -3.10 -1.44
CA TRP A 115 -3.21 -3.36 -0.61
C TRP A 115 -3.75 -2.03 -0.07
N ALA A 116 -5.02 -1.72 -0.31
CA ALA A 116 -5.71 -0.54 0.25
C ALA A 116 -7.02 -1.00 0.87
N ILE A 117 -6.97 -1.34 2.17
CA ILE A 117 -8.06 -2.02 2.85
C ILE A 117 -8.48 -1.24 4.10
N SER A 118 -9.69 -0.68 4.08
CA SER A 118 -10.36 -0.17 5.28
C SER A 118 -11.03 -1.31 6.05
N ASN A 119 -11.32 -1.10 7.34
CA ASN A 119 -11.89 -2.12 8.22
C ASN A 119 -13.22 -2.68 7.71
N LEU A 120 -13.21 -3.91 7.20
CA LEU A 120 -14.38 -4.60 6.66
C LEU A 120 -15.46 -4.90 7.72
N SER A 121 -15.10 -4.91 9.00
CA SER A 121 -16.05 -5.08 10.11
C SER A 121 -16.75 -3.76 10.50
N ASN A 122 -16.29 -2.62 9.99
CA ASN A 122 -16.96 -1.33 10.14
C ASN A 122 -17.92 -1.12 8.96
N PRO A 123 -19.25 -1.17 9.16
CA PRO A 123 -20.21 -1.05 8.05
C PRO A 123 -20.19 0.33 7.36
N SER A 124 -19.56 1.33 7.97
CA SER A 124 -19.40 2.67 7.42
C SER A 124 -18.01 2.89 6.79
N SER A 125 -17.13 1.89 6.80
CA SER A 125 -15.80 2.05 6.25
C SER A 125 -15.82 2.36 4.75
N LEU A 126 -14.93 3.26 4.33
CA LEU A 126 -14.85 3.74 2.96
C LEU A 126 -13.43 3.57 2.41
N THR A 127 -13.30 3.03 1.21
CA THR A 127 -12.08 3.15 0.41
C THR A 127 -12.43 3.85 -0.90
N GLU A 128 -11.96 5.09 -1.06
CA GLU A 128 -12.09 5.85 -2.29
C GLU A 128 -10.76 5.81 -3.06
N VAL A 129 -10.82 5.38 -4.33
CA VAL A 129 -9.63 5.16 -5.13
C VAL A 129 -9.70 5.95 -6.44
N ALA A 130 -8.65 6.72 -6.67
CA ALA A 130 -8.39 7.50 -7.86
C ALA A 130 -6.88 7.45 -8.20
N GLY A 131 -6.48 8.11 -9.28
CA GLY A 131 -5.07 8.21 -9.66
C GLY A 131 -4.51 6.91 -10.22
N THR A 132 -3.28 6.53 -9.85
CA THR A 132 -2.58 5.40 -10.47
C THR A 132 -2.20 4.34 -9.46
N LEU A 133 -2.56 3.08 -9.72
CA LEU A 133 -2.10 1.87 -9.04
C LEU A 133 -1.38 1.00 -10.06
N SER A 134 -0.09 0.73 -9.84
CA SER A 134 0.73 -0.02 -10.78
C SER A 134 1.57 -1.08 -10.08
N ALA A 135 1.46 -2.33 -10.56
CA ALA A 135 2.23 -3.47 -10.11
C ALA A 135 2.65 -4.32 -11.32
N LYS A 136 3.34 -3.70 -12.28
CA LYS A 136 3.75 -4.35 -13.54
C LYS A 136 4.89 -5.32 -13.33
N GLY A 137 4.88 -6.40 -14.07
CA GLY A 137 6.05 -7.26 -14.25
C GLY A 137 7.10 -6.65 -15.16
N GLY A 138 8.33 -7.11 -15.04
CA GLY A 138 9.45 -6.70 -15.90
C GLY A 138 9.29 -7.22 -17.32
N SER A 139 9.74 -6.42 -18.31
CA SER A 139 9.50 -6.69 -19.73
C SER A 139 10.21 -7.92 -20.30
N ALA A 140 11.20 -8.49 -19.60
CA ALA A 140 11.95 -9.67 -20.05
C ALA A 140 11.31 -11.02 -19.60
N GLY A 141 10.05 -11.05 -19.13
CA GLY A 141 9.35 -12.29 -18.77
C GLY A 141 8.65 -12.24 -17.41
N GLY A 142 8.62 -11.10 -16.72
CA GLY A 142 7.96 -10.96 -15.43
C GLY A 142 6.43 -11.03 -15.51
N ASN A 143 5.79 -11.71 -14.56
CA ASN A 143 4.35 -11.67 -14.37
C ASN A 143 3.91 -10.33 -13.76
N GLY A 144 2.67 -9.94 -14.00
CA GLY A 144 2.03 -8.86 -13.24
C GLY A 144 1.97 -9.16 -11.75
N GLY A 145 1.87 -8.12 -10.93
CA GLY A 145 1.72 -8.23 -9.49
C GLY A 145 0.26 -8.31 -9.04
N PHE A 146 0.01 -7.96 -7.80
CA PHE A 146 -1.31 -8.04 -7.18
C PHE A 146 -1.76 -6.67 -6.66
N ILE A 147 -3.04 -6.33 -6.90
CA ILE A 147 -3.66 -5.10 -6.38
C ILE A 147 -5.02 -5.45 -5.76
N GLU A 148 -5.21 -5.08 -4.50
CA GLU A 148 -6.49 -5.17 -3.80
C GLU A 148 -6.91 -3.83 -3.22
N THR A 149 -8.18 -3.49 -3.42
CA THR A 149 -8.84 -2.34 -2.77
C THR A 149 -10.16 -2.80 -2.19
N SER A 150 -10.34 -2.65 -0.87
CA SER A 150 -11.51 -3.19 -0.17
C SER A 150 -12.00 -2.28 0.97
N ALA A 151 -13.30 -2.27 1.16
CA ALA A 151 -14.01 -1.61 2.26
C ALA A 151 -15.46 -2.10 2.30
N SER A 152 -16.25 -1.71 3.32
CA SER A 152 -17.71 -1.87 3.28
C SER A 152 -18.33 -1.02 2.17
N HIS A 153 -17.76 0.17 1.92
CA HIS A 153 -18.09 1.03 0.78
C HIS A 153 -16.86 1.30 -0.06
N LEU A 154 -16.82 0.77 -1.27
CA LEU A 154 -15.75 1.00 -2.23
C LEU A 154 -16.20 1.98 -3.32
N VAL A 155 -15.45 3.06 -3.51
CA VAL A 155 -15.69 4.07 -4.55
C VAL A 155 -14.50 4.15 -5.49
N LEU A 156 -14.69 3.74 -6.74
CA LEU A 156 -13.70 3.87 -7.80
C LEU A 156 -14.03 5.12 -8.64
N LYS A 157 -13.09 6.06 -8.71
CA LYS A 157 -13.27 7.31 -9.46
C LYS A 157 -12.96 7.14 -10.95
N PRO A 158 -13.56 7.96 -11.84
CA PRO A 158 -13.36 7.83 -13.29
C PRO A 158 -11.92 8.03 -13.78
N ASN A 159 -11.07 8.73 -13.01
CA ASN A 159 -9.66 8.95 -13.31
C ASN A 159 -8.73 7.87 -12.75
N LEU A 160 -9.27 6.78 -12.22
CA LEU A 160 -8.48 5.64 -11.73
C LEU A 160 -7.83 4.90 -12.89
N GLN A 161 -6.54 4.65 -12.77
CA GLN A 161 -5.74 3.82 -13.66
C GLN A 161 -5.14 2.66 -12.86
N VAL A 162 -5.46 1.43 -13.25
CA VAL A 162 -4.93 0.22 -12.60
C VAL A 162 -4.21 -0.63 -13.63
N THR A 163 -3.01 -1.11 -13.32
CA THR A 163 -2.28 -2.02 -14.18
C THR A 163 -1.46 -3.04 -13.40
N THR A 164 -1.60 -4.31 -13.81
CA THR A 164 -0.81 -5.45 -13.34
C THR A 164 -0.22 -6.20 -14.53
N SER A 165 0.01 -5.50 -15.66
CA SER A 165 0.49 -6.14 -16.89
C SER A 165 1.83 -6.86 -16.67
N GLY A 166 1.91 -8.10 -17.13
CA GLY A 166 3.14 -8.84 -17.30
C GLY A 166 3.81 -8.57 -18.66
N SER A 167 4.90 -9.26 -18.95
CA SER A 167 5.48 -9.28 -20.30
C SER A 167 4.52 -10.00 -21.28
N PRO A 168 4.66 -9.82 -22.61
CA PRO A 168 3.82 -10.50 -23.60
C PRO A 168 3.77 -12.03 -23.48
N ASN A 169 4.75 -12.64 -22.82
CA ASN A 169 4.86 -14.09 -22.60
C ASN A 169 4.58 -14.49 -21.15
N ALA A 170 4.08 -13.59 -20.32
CA ALA A 170 3.79 -13.80 -18.91
C ALA A 170 2.32 -13.50 -18.60
N GLN A 171 1.85 -13.98 -17.45
CA GLN A 171 0.48 -13.71 -16.99
C GLN A 171 0.41 -12.35 -16.29
N GLY A 172 -0.64 -11.63 -16.55
CA GLY A 172 -0.97 -10.34 -15.91
C GLY A 172 -2.08 -10.47 -14.89
#